data_b3371bbbbe4c30ef8283050b05449afa
#
_entry.id   b3371bbbbe4c30ef8283050b05449afa
#
_cell.length_a   1.000
_cell.length_b   1.000
_cell.length_c   1.000
_cell.angle_alpha   90.00
_cell.angle_beta   90.00
_cell.angle_gamma   90.00
#
_symmetry.space_group_name_H-M   'P 1'
#
loop_
_entity.id
_entity.type
_entity.pdbx_description
1 polymer ?
#
loop_
_entity_poly.entity_id
_entity_poly.type
_entity_poly.pdbx_seq_one_letter_code
_entity_poly.pdbx_strand_id
1 'polypeptide(L)'
;FQRSSFGEALGLPYVDPAANHVWNQYGIRVRHGQRDALKSYLQERGIGCEVYYPVPLHDQQCFQHCGYAKGSLPETERAAREILHLPIYPELRRDEQARVVEAIAAYYKERYQSRAA
;
A
#
# COMPACT_ATOMS: atom_id res chain seq x y z
N PHE A 1 10.77 -6.54 -6.10
CA PHE A 1 10.51 -5.10 -5.84
C PHE A 1 11.79 -4.27 -5.64
N GLN A 2 12.82 -4.76 -4.96
CA GLN A 2 14.01 -3.96 -4.59
C GLN A 2 14.88 -3.49 -5.77
N ARG A 3 14.66 -3.98 -6.98
CA ARG A 3 15.47 -3.66 -8.18
C ARG A 3 14.67 -3.07 -9.35
N SER A 4 13.40 -2.73 -9.14
CA SER A 4 12.59 -2.17 -10.22
C SER A 4 12.59 -0.65 -10.21
N SER A 5 12.44 -0.04 -11.37
CA SER A 5 12.24 1.40 -11.60
C SER A 5 11.05 2.02 -10.83
N PHE A 6 10.35 1.23 -10.03
CA PHE A 6 9.19 1.63 -9.23
C PHE A 6 9.56 2.02 -7.78
N GLY A 7 10.84 1.97 -7.40
CA GLY A 7 11.30 2.20 -6.02
C GLY A 7 10.86 3.54 -5.41
N GLU A 8 10.70 4.58 -6.22
CA GLU A 8 10.19 5.86 -5.74
C GLU A 8 8.67 5.89 -5.59
N ALA A 9 7.93 5.11 -6.40
CA ALA A 9 6.47 5.07 -6.38
C ALA A 9 5.93 4.14 -5.28
N LEU A 10 6.71 3.15 -4.85
CA LEU A 10 6.33 2.18 -3.84
C LEU A 10 7.29 2.20 -2.65
N GLY A 11 6.74 2.19 -1.44
CA GLY A 11 7.48 1.93 -0.20
C GLY A 11 7.12 0.55 0.34
N LEU A 12 8.12 -0.30 0.54
CA LEU A 12 7.94 -1.58 1.22
C LEU A 12 8.04 -1.41 2.73
N PRO A 13 7.42 -2.29 3.53
CA PRO A 13 7.58 -2.27 4.96
C PRO A 13 9.04 -2.56 5.34
N TYR A 14 9.54 -1.82 6.32
CA TYR A 14 10.86 -2.06 6.88
C TYR A 14 10.82 -3.29 7.80
N VAL A 15 11.81 -4.14 7.67
CA VAL A 15 12.04 -5.27 8.57
C VAL A 15 13.39 -5.05 9.24
N ASP A 16 13.39 -4.93 10.57
CA ASP A 16 14.63 -4.84 11.33
C ASP A 16 15.37 -6.19 11.23
N PRO A 17 16.66 -6.19 10.81
CA PRO A 17 17.45 -7.42 10.73
C PRO A 17 17.57 -8.20 12.04
N ALA A 18 17.40 -7.52 13.18
CA ALA A 18 17.42 -8.14 14.51
C ALA A 18 16.07 -8.73 14.92
N ALA A 19 15.01 -8.49 14.16
CA ALA A 19 13.66 -8.95 14.46
C ALA A 19 13.26 -10.17 13.61
N ASN A 20 12.63 -11.15 14.27
CA ASN A 20 11.93 -12.23 13.55
C ASN A 20 10.50 -11.78 13.27
N HIS A 21 10.30 -11.13 12.11
CA HIS A 21 9.03 -10.51 11.76
C HIS A 21 7.99 -11.56 11.36
N VAL A 22 6.81 -11.48 11.97
CA VAL A 22 5.61 -12.23 11.58
C VAL A 22 4.62 -11.28 10.90
N TRP A 23 4.19 -11.62 9.69
CA TRP A 23 3.32 -10.78 8.89
C TRP A 23 1.84 -11.03 9.22
N ASN A 24 1.25 -10.21 10.09
CA ASN A 24 -0.19 -10.18 10.26
C ASN A 24 -0.89 -9.45 9.09
N GLN A 25 -0.27 -8.36 8.66
CA GLN A 25 -0.68 -7.58 7.49
C GLN A 25 0.56 -7.21 6.68
N TYR A 26 0.48 -7.24 5.36
CA TYR A 26 1.56 -6.79 4.48
C TYR A 26 1.15 -5.49 3.78
N GLY A 27 1.46 -4.36 4.39
CA GLY A 27 1.12 -3.03 3.90
C GLY A 27 2.25 -2.42 3.09
N ILE A 28 1.95 -2.00 1.86
CA ILE A 28 2.85 -1.19 1.03
C ILE A 28 2.39 0.26 1.00
N ARG A 29 3.33 1.19 0.80
CA ARG A 29 3.03 2.62 0.62
C ARG A 29 2.99 2.92 -0.88
N VAL A 30 1.83 3.29 -1.39
CA VAL A 30 1.61 3.68 -2.79
C VAL A 30 1.58 5.19 -2.86
N ARG A 31 2.67 5.77 -3.38
CA ARG A 31 2.89 7.22 -3.39
C ARG A 31 2.19 7.90 -4.57
N HIS A 32 2.29 9.22 -4.60
CA HIS A 32 1.81 10.08 -5.70
C HIS A 32 0.29 9.96 -5.97
N GLY A 33 -0.50 9.67 -4.93
CA GLY A 33 -1.97 9.57 -5.04
C GLY A 33 -2.46 8.40 -5.89
N GLN A 34 -1.63 7.38 -6.11
CA GLN A 34 -1.95 6.24 -6.96
C GLN A 34 -2.61 5.06 -6.21
N ARG A 35 -2.77 5.16 -4.88
CA ARG A 35 -3.25 4.07 -4.04
C ARG A 35 -4.60 3.50 -4.49
N ASP A 36 -5.60 4.37 -4.70
CA ASP A 36 -6.94 3.92 -5.06
C ASP A 36 -7.00 3.37 -6.49
N ALA A 37 -6.27 3.99 -7.41
CA ALA A 37 -6.16 3.50 -8.78
C ALA A 37 -5.46 2.13 -8.86
N LEU A 38 -4.40 1.91 -8.08
CA LEU A 38 -3.76 0.60 -7.98
C LEU A 38 -4.68 -0.43 -7.32
N LYS A 39 -5.41 -0.03 -6.25
CA LYS A 39 -6.39 -0.91 -5.60
C LYS A 39 -7.42 -1.42 -6.61
N SER A 40 -8.06 -0.53 -7.36
CA SER A 40 -9.05 -0.89 -8.38
C SER A 40 -8.45 -1.81 -9.44
N TYR A 41 -7.27 -1.48 -9.97
CA TYR A 41 -6.57 -2.28 -10.97
C TYR A 41 -6.29 -3.72 -10.50
N LEU A 42 -5.90 -3.91 -9.24
CA LEU A 42 -5.66 -5.22 -8.66
C LEU A 42 -6.96 -6.00 -8.46
N GLN A 43 -8.00 -5.34 -7.95
CA GLN A 43 -9.31 -5.95 -7.73
C GLN A 43 -9.96 -6.43 -9.03
N GLU A 44 -9.87 -5.65 -10.12
CA GLU A 44 -10.33 -6.05 -11.45
C GLU A 44 -9.64 -7.31 -11.99
N ARG A 45 -8.43 -7.62 -11.48
CA ARG A 45 -7.67 -8.83 -11.81
C ARG A 45 -7.83 -9.97 -10.81
N GLY A 46 -8.83 -9.85 -9.92
CA GLY A 46 -9.14 -10.85 -8.89
C GLY A 46 -8.07 -10.95 -7.81
N ILE A 47 -7.28 -9.87 -7.59
CA ILE A 47 -6.32 -9.81 -6.48
C ILE A 47 -6.98 -9.02 -5.34
N GLY A 48 -7.25 -9.71 -4.23
CA GLY A 48 -7.80 -9.10 -3.02
C GLY A 48 -6.77 -8.14 -2.40
N CYS A 49 -7.18 -6.90 -2.15
CA CYS A 49 -6.36 -5.92 -1.44
C CYS A 49 -7.27 -4.94 -0.70
N GLU A 50 -6.79 -4.39 0.43
CA GLU A 50 -7.62 -3.54 1.27
C GLU A 50 -6.82 -2.40 1.91
N VAL A 51 -7.53 -1.38 2.42
CA VAL A 51 -6.95 -0.24 3.13
C VAL A 51 -7.29 -0.33 4.61
N TYR A 52 -6.31 -0.63 5.44
CA TYR A 52 -6.43 -0.65 6.89
C TYR A 52 -5.52 0.42 7.51
N TYR A 53 -6.00 1.55 7.94
CA TYR A 53 -7.37 2.05 7.98
C TYR A 53 -7.46 3.32 7.13
N PRO A 54 -8.59 3.59 6.42
CA PRO A 54 -8.69 4.73 5.49
C PRO A 54 -8.75 6.07 6.21
N VAL A 55 -9.23 6.08 7.46
CA VAL A 55 -9.35 7.28 8.30
C VAL A 55 -8.46 7.12 9.53
N PRO A 56 -7.47 8.01 9.73
CA PRO A 56 -6.65 8.02 10.94
C PRO A 56 -7.50 8.16 12.20
N LEU A 57 -7.06 7.59 13.32
CA LEU A 57 -7.83 7.61 14.57
C LEU A 57 -8.20 9.03 15.02
N HIS A 58 -7.26 9.97 14.93
CA HIS A 58 -7.49 11.36 15.35
C HIS A 58 -8.50 12.11 14.46
N ASP A 59 -8.74 11.64 13.22
CA ASP A 59 -9.72 12.19 12.29
C ASP A 59 -11.10 11.52 12.44
N GLN A 60 -11.22 10.45 13.22
CA GLN A 60 -12.47 9.76 13.43
C GLN A 60 -13.40 10.59 14.34
N GLN A 61 -14.69 10.59 14.03
CA GLN A 61 -15.70 11.39 14.74
C GLN A 61 -15.71 11.14 16.25
N CYS A 62 -15.53 9.89 16.68
CA CYS A 62 -15.50 9.51 18.09
C CYS A 62 -14.31 10.09 18.86
N PHE A 63 -13.22 10.53 18.18
CA PHE A 63 -12.03 11.11 18.79
C PHE A 63 -11.89 12.62 18.61
N GLN A 64 -12.89 13.29 18.03
CA GLN A 64 -12.87 14.76 17.84
C GLN A 64 -12.72 15.52 19.17
N HIS A 65 -13.20 14.96 20.28
CA HIS A 65 -13.03 15.53 21.61
C HIS A 65 -11.57 15.62 22.08
N CYS A 66 -10.65 14.88 21.45
CA CYS A 66 -9.21 14.95 21.74
C CYS A 66 -8.54 16.22 21.21
N GLY A 67 -9.25 17.04 20.41
CA GLY A 67 -8.77 18.34 19.96
C GLY A 67 -7.67 18.33 18.90
N TYR A 68 -7.42 17.20 18.24
CA TYR A 68 -6.49 17.15 17.11
C TYR A 68 -7.07 17.86 15.88
N ALA A 69 -6.33 18.83 15.37
CA ALA A 69 -6.66 19.46 14.11
C ALA A 69 -6.19 18.61 12.92
N LYS A 70 -6.89 18.71 11.79
CA LYS A 70 -6.43 18.11 10.53
C LYS A 70 -5.06 18.68 10.16
N GLY A 71 -4.12 17.80 9.78
CA GLY A 71 -2.74 18.17 9.51
C GLY A 71 -1.81 18.11 10.74
N SER A 72 -2.34 17.89 11.95
CA SER A 72 -1.52 17.84 13.17
C SER A 72 -0.63 16.59 13.27
N LEU A 73 -1.01 15.51 12.60
CA LEU A 73 -0.24 14.26 12.53
C LEU A 73 0.09 13.89 11.07
N PRO A 74 0.97 14.66 10.40
CA PRO A 74 1.16 14.58 8.95
C PRO A 74 1.64 13.21 8.46
N GLU A 75 2.47 12.51 9.24
CA GLU A 75 2.97 11.18 8.89
C GLU A 75 1.86 10.13 8.96
N THR A 76 0.98 10.20 9.96
CA THR A 76 -0.18 9.32 10.11
C THR A 76 -1.17 9.54 8.98
N GLU A 77 -1.46 10.80 8.68
CA GLU A 77 -2.37 11.18 7.60
C GLU A 77 -1.80 10.77 6.22
N ARG A 78 -0.50 10.94 6.00
CA ARG A 78 0.18 10.46 4.81
C ARG A 78 0.11 8.95 4.71
N ALA A 79 0.34 8.23 5.82
CA ALA A 79 0.22 6.78 5.86
C ALA A 79 -1.17 6.30 5.43
N ALA A 80 -2.23 6.89 5.99
CA ALA A 80 -3.60 6.55 5.65
C ALA A 80 -3.94 6.78 4.16
N ARG A 81 -3.35 7.82 3.54
CA ARG A 81 -3.53 8.09 2.11
C ARG A 81 -2.79 7.12 1.19
N GLU A 82 -1.66 6.58 1.65
CA GLU A 82 -0.76 5.79 0.80
C GLU A 82 -0.82 4.29 1.05
N ILE A 83 -1.31 3.84 2.22
CA ILE A 83 -1.26 2.43 2.59
C ILE A 83 -2.21 1.57 1.75
N LEU A 84 -1.71 0.43 1.28
CA LEU A 84 -2.48 -0.63 0.64
C LEU A 84 -1.96 -1.96 1.15
N HIS A 85 -2.86 -2.78 1.67
CA HIS A 85 -2.54 -4.11 2.17
C HIS A 85 -2.74 -5.14 1.08
N LEU A 86 -1.70 -5.93 0.83
CA LEU A 86 -1.68 -7.03 -0.12
C LEU A 86 -2.11 -8.34 0.55
N PRO A 87 -2.52 -9.36 -0.23
CA PRO A 87 -2.88 -10.66 0.33
C PRO A 87 -1.73 -11.25 1.14
N ILE A 88 -2.02 -11.69 2.36
CA ILE A 88 -1.11 -12.41 3.24
C ILE A 88 -1.91 -13.41 4.09
N TYR A 89 -1.62 -14.69 3.95
CA TYR A 89 -2.19 -15.80 4.72
C TYR A 89 -1.27 -17.03 4.59
N PRO A 90 -1.33 -18.00 5.51
CA PRO A 90 -0.37 -19.11 5.56
C PRO A 90 -0.29 -19.95 4.28
N GLU A 91 -1.44 -20.15 3.60
CA GLU A 91 -1.55 -20.98 2.40
C GLU A 91 -1.20 -20.23 1.10
N LEU A 92 -0.82 -18.94 1.17
CA LEU A 92 -0.49 -18.14 -0.01
C LEU A 92 0.75 -18.71 -0.73
N ARG A 93 0.51 -19.29 -1.90
CA ARG A 93 1.53 -19.95 -2.70
C ARG A 93 2.47 -18.94 -3.36
N ARG A 94 3.65 -19.40 -3.75
CA ARG A 94 4.65 -18.55 -4.43
C ARG A 94 4.20 -18.05 -5.79
N ASP A 95 3.43 -18.83 -6.54
CA ASP A 95 2.85 -18.41 -7.81
C ASP A 95 1.79 -17.32 -7.65
N GLU A 96 0.99 -17.38 -6.58
CA GLU A 96 0.04 -16.33 -6.22
C GLU A 96 0.75 -15.03 -5.80
N GLN A 97 1.82 -15.15 -5.02
CA GLN A 97 2.68 -14.01 -4.67
C GLN A 97 3.30 -13.38 -5.92
N ALA A 98 3.82 -14.20 -6.86
CA ALA A 98 4.39 -13.74 -8.12
C ALA A 98 3.32 -12.98 -8.93
N ARG A 99 2.11 -13.52 -9.04
CA ARG A 99 0.98 -12.88 -9.74
C ARG A 99 0.66 -11.49 -9.19
N VAL A 100 0.68 -11.30 -7.86
CA VAL A 100 0.48 -10.00 -7.24
C VAL A 100 1.59 -9.02 -7.64
N VAL A 101 2.85 -9.47 -7.55
CA VAL A 101 4.01 -8.65 -7.91
C VAL A 101 4.00 -8.26 -9.39
N GLU A 102 3.69 -9.19 -10.28
CA GLU A 102 3.59 -8.97 -11.73
C GLU A 102 2.47 -8.00 -12.08
N ALA A 103 1.31 -8.11 -11.43
CA ALA A 103 0.20 -7.18 -11.64
C ALA A 103 0.56 -5.75 -11.23
N ILE A 104 1.25 -5.57 -10.11
CA ILE A 104 1.74 -4.26 -9.68
C ILE A 104 2.78 -3.73 -10.67
N ALA A 105 3.70 -4.57 -11.12
CA ALA A 105 4.70 -4.19 -12.11
C ALA A 105 4.07 -3.76 -13.45
N ALA A 106 3.06 -4.50 -13.93
CA ALA A 106 2.31 -4.16 -15.14
C ALA A 106 1.60 -2.81 -15.01
N TYR A 107 0.92 -2.56 -13.89
CA TYR A 107 0.27 -1.28 -13.61
C TYR A 107 1.21 -0.08 -13.78
N TYR A 108 2.40 -0.16 -13.21
CA TYR A 108 3.37 0.93 -13.33
C TYR A 108 3.98 1.02 -14.72
N LYS A 109 4.27 -0.10 -15.37
CA LYS A 109 4.81 -0.12 -16.74
C LYS A 109 3.85 0.57 -17.73
N GLU A 110 2.57 0.24 -17.68
CA GLU A 110 1.54 0.84 -18.52
C GLU A 110 1.47 2.38 -18.34
N ARG A 111 1.55 2.85 -17.08
CA ARG A 111 1.50 4.28 -16.76
C ARG A 111 2.78 5.04 -17.09
N TYR A 112 3.95 4.43 -17.00
CA TYR A 112 5.19 5.09 -17.40
C TYR A 112 5.29 5.20 -18.93
N GLN A 113 4.80 4.21 -19.68
CA GLN A 113 4.76 4.27 -21.14
C GLN A 113 3.78 5.35 -21.64
N SER A 114 2.61 5.50 -21.02
CA SER A 114 1.64 6.54 -21.38
C SER A 114 2.07 7.97 -21.03
N ARG A 115 3.11 8.16 -20.24
CA ARG A 115 3.68 9.49 -19.91
C ARG A 115 4.85 9.87 -20.81
N ALA A 116 5.42 8.93 -21.55
CA ALA A 116 6.55 9.14 -22.45
C ALA A 116 6.10 9.32 -23.93
N ALA A 117 4.81 9.18 -24.21
CA ALA A 117 4.19 9.43 -25.50
C ALA A 117 3.41 10.75 -25.49
#